data_de4a7994221b1c3904b8311d5cbf6cff
#
_entry.id   de4a7994221b1c3904b8311d5cbf6cff
#
_cell.length_a   1.000
_cell.length_b   1.000
_cell.length_c   1.000
_cell.angle_alpha   90.00
_cell.angle_beta   90.00
_cell.angle_gamma   90.00
#
_symmetry.space_group_name_H-M   'P 1'
#
loop_
_entity.id
_entity.type
_entity.pdbx_description
1 polymer ?
#
loop_
_entity_poly.entity_id
_entity_poly.type
_entity_poly.pdbx_seq_one_letter_code
_entity_poly.pdbx_strand_id
1 'polypeptide(L)'
;MAQLNFDASQVDPSVPFEAVPSDKYIAEITKSELKPTKAGDGSYLEIEYTIIEGEYKGRKVWDRLCLNHQTQKTVEIARANLSAVCHAVSVMKPRDSSELHNIPLTITVKTRRDDSTGNIFNEVKGYAKRESLISTSPPTETAQAQQTQYQQAPANNFTPPWQRG
;
A
#
# COMPACT_ATOMS: atom_id res chain seq x y z
N MET A 1 42.49 -12.28 25.02
CA MET A 1 42.00 -10.95 24.62
C MET A 1 42.08 -10.88 23.11
N ALA A 2 40.99 -10.57 22.42
CA ALA A 2 40.95 -10.42 20.95
C ALA A 2 41.13 -8.96 20.58
N GLN A 3 42.02 -8.67 19.64
CA GLN A 3 42.14 -7.31 19.07
C GLN A 3 41.02 -7.10 18.03
N LEU A 4 40.17 -6.11 18.28
CA LEU A 4 39.11 -5.71 17.37
C LEU A 4 39.57 -4.47 16.58
N ASN A 5 39.88 -4.64 15.30
CA ASN A 5 40.02 -3.53 14.36
C ASN A 5 38.64 -3.14 13.81
N PHE A 6 37.81 -2.58 14.67
CA PHE A 6 36.44 -2.19 14.33
C PHE A 6 36.21 -0.73 14.68
N ASP A 7 35.80 0.05 13.70
CA ASP A 7 35.42 1.46 13.87
C ASP A 7 33.88 1.57 13.85
N ALA A 8 33.29 1.73 15.03
CA ALA A 8 31.84 1.84 15.20
C ALA A 8 31.25 3.14 14.60
N SER A 9 32.10 4.14 14.29
CA SER A 9 31.63 5.38 13.67
C SER A 9 31.29 5.24 12.17
N GLN A 10 31.77 4.19 11.54
CA GLN A 10 31.55 3.89 10.12
C GLN A 10 30.40 2.88 9.87
N VAL A 11 29.81 2.37 10.94
CA VAL A 11 28.72 1.40 10.85
C VAL A 11 27.56 1.87 11.71
N ASP A 12 26.41 2.05 11.11
CA ASP A 12 25.21 2.38 11.85
C ASP A 12 24.87 1.28 12.86
N PRO A 13 24.58 1.64 14.12
CA PRO A 13 24.21 0.65 15.13
C PRO A 13 22.96 -0.13 14.70
N SER A 14 22.99 -1.44 14.92
CA SER A 14 21.81 -2.28 14.73
C SER A 14 20.69 -1.78 15.63
N VAL A 15 19.74 -1.03 15.07
CA VAL A 15 18.50 -0.69 15.78
C VAL A 15 17.65 -1.94 15.93
N PRO A 16 17.05 -2.19 17.12
CA PRO A 16 16.10 -3.29 17.29
C PRO A 16 15.02 -3.21 16.20
N PHE A 17 14.75 -4.33 15.56
CA PHE A 17 13.71 -4.42 14.56
C PHE A 17 12.34 -4.38 15.27
N GLU A 18 11.85 -3.18 15.52
CA GLU A 18 10.48 -2.98 15.99
C GLU A 18 9.56 -2.83 14.80
N ALA A 19 8.54 -3.69 14.74
CA ALA A 19 7.48 -3.56 13.76
C ALA A 19 6.76 -2.21 13.93
N VAL A 20 6.52 -1.52 12.82
CA VAL A 20 5.70 -0.29 12.85
C VAL A 20 4.23 -0.65 12.98
N PRO A 21 3.39 0.19 13.60
CA PRO A 21 1.95 -0.03 13.70
C PRO A 21 1.28 -0.24 12.34
N SER A 22 0.12 -0.88 12.36
CA SER A 22 -0.70 -1.05 11.14
C SER A 22 -1.26 0.30 10.71
N ASP A 23 -0.72 0.88 9.63
CA ASP A 23 -1.15 2.16 9.09
C ASP A 23 -0.68 2.34 7.64
N LYS A 24 -0.97 3.50 7.06
CA LYS A 24 -0.44 3.95 5.77
C LYS A 24 0.80 4.80 6.00
N TYR A 25 1.85 4.51 5.26
CA TYR A 25 3.12 5.24 5.35
C TYR A 25 3.58 5.72 3.99
N ILE A 26 4.18 6.89 3.96
CA ILE A 26 4.90 7.36 2.77
C ILE A 26 6.31 6.80 2.86
N ALA A 27 6.67 6.01 1.87
CA ALA A 27 7.92 5.30 1.79
C ALA A 27 8.52 5.37 0.38
N GLU A 28 9.76 4.98 0.25
CA GLU A 28 10.41 4.76 -1.04
C GLU A 28 11.09 3.39 -1.05
N ILE A 29 11.26 2.82 -2.22
CA ILE A 29 12.03 1.58 -2.37
C ILE A 29 13.51 1.95 -2.35
N THR A 30 14.24 1.43 -1.38
CA THR A 30 15.68 1.68 -1.22
C THR A 30 16.53 0.52 -1.69
N LYS A 31 15.96 -0.69 -1.70
CA LYS A 31 16.63 -1.89 -2.19
C LYS A 31 15.63 -2.87 -2.76
N SER A 32 16.03 -3.59 -3.79
CA SER A 32 15.31 -4.74 -4.32
C SER A 32 16.30 -5.82 -4.77
N GLU A 33 15.96 -7.07 -4.51
CA GLU A 33 16.83 -8.20 -4.81
C GLU A 33 16.01 -9.44 -5.14
N LEU A 34 16.37 -10.13 -6.22
CA LEU A 34 15.77 -11.42 -6.56
C LEU A 34 16.50 -12.54 -5.82
N LYS A 35 15.77 -13.28 -4.99
CA LYS A 35 16.32 -14.36 -4.16
C LYS A 35 15.63 -15.69 -4.45
N PRO A 36 16.35 -16.82 -4.40
CA PRO A 36 15.74 -18.13 -4.46
C PRO A 36 14.93 -18.42 -3.19
N THR A 37 13.86 -19.20 -3.31
CA THR A 37 13.13 -19.72 -2.17
C THR A 37 13.98 -20.71 -1.38
N LYS A 38 13.73 -20.84 -0.07
CA LYS A 38 14.45 -21.81 0.78
C LYS A 38 14.27 -23.26 0.31
N ALA A 39 13.13 -23.57 -0.29
CA ALA A 39 12.83 -24.89 -0.85
C ALA A 39 13.51 -25.14 -2.20
N GLY A 40 14.06 -24.11 -2.86
CA GLY A 40 14.66 -24.21 -4.19
C GLY A 40 13.66 -24.38 -5.32
N ASP A 41 12.38 -24.21 -5.05
CA ASP A 41 11.24 -24.41 -5.95
C ASP A 41 10.80 -23.14 -6.70
N GLY A 42 11.49 -22.03 -6.47
CA GLY A 42 11.15 -20.77 -7.09
C GLY A 42 12.07 -19.62 -6.72
N SER A 43 11.59 -18.41 -7.00
CA SER A 43 12.28 -17.16 -6.63
C SER A 43 11.29 -16.07 -6.26
N TYR A 44 11.71 -15.20 -5.37
CA TYR A 44 10.94 -14.03 -4.96
C TYR A 44 11.77 -12.76 -5.08
N LEU A 45 11.10 -11.68 -5.41
CA LEU A 45 11.64 -10.33 -5.35
C LEU A 45 11.46 -9.81 -3.91
N GLU A 46 12.56 -9.62 -3.19
CA GLU A 46 12.56 -8.94 -1.91
C GLU A 46 12.70 -7.43 -2.15
N ILE A 47 11.77 -6.66 -1.63
CA ILE A 47 11.74 -5.20 -1.74
C ILE A 47 11.86 -4.62 -0.34
N GLU A 48 12.82 -3.72 -0.15
CA GLU A 48 13.00 -2.94 1.06
C GLU A 48 12.42 -1.55 0.86
N TYR A 49 11.44 -1.21 1.67
CA TYR A 49 10.86 0.12 1.75
C TYR A 49 11.45 0.86 2.94
N THR A 50 11.83 2.12 2.75
CA THR A 50 12.19 3.02 3.84
C THR A 50 11.11 4.08 3.98
N ILE A 51 10.55 4.21 5.18
CA ILE A 51 9.54 5.23 5.49
C ILE A 51 10.26 6.59 5.48
N ILE A 52 9.76 7.53 4.69
CA ILE A 52 10.40 8.84 4.48
C ILE A 52 9.70 10.00 5.19
N GLU A 53 8.48 9.79 5.67
CA GLU A 53 7.69 10.82 6.36
C GLU A 53 7.02 10.27 7.63
N GLY A 54 6.74 11.15 8.59
CA GLY A 54 6.04 10.84 9.83
C GLY A 54 6.93 10.39 10.98
N GLU A 55 6.31 9.91 12.04
CA GLU A 55 6.97 9.47 13.28
C GLU A 55 7.95 8.31 13.07
N TYR A 56 7.65 7.43 12.11
CA TYR A 56 8.45 6.24 11.81
C TYR A 56 9.43 6.44 10.67
N LYS A 57 9.77 7.69 10.35
CA LYS A 57 10.78 8.03 9.33
C LYS A 57 12.10 7.30 9.59
N GLY A 58 12.67 6.71 8.53
CA GLY A 58 13.89 5.90 8.61
C GLY A 58 13.67 4.44 8.95
N ARG A 59 12.47 4.04 9.35
CA ARG A 59 12.12 2.64 9.56
C ARG A 59 12.00 1.91 8.23
N LYS A 60 12.40 0.64 8.24
CA LYS A 60 12.38 -0.23 7.07
C LYS A 60 11.26 -1.25 7.17
N VAL A 61 10.63 -1.52 6.05
CA VAL A 61 9.61 -2.56 5.88
C VAL A 61 10.00 -3.40 4.68
N TRP A 62 9.91 -4.71 4.80
CA TRP A 62 10.23 -5.64 3.72
C TRP A 62 8.97 -6.29 3.18
N ASP A 63 8.99 -6.51 1.87
CA ASP A 63 7.96 -7.27 1.17
C ASP A 63 8.62 -8.33 0.28
N ARG A 64 7.93 -9.45 0.07
CA ARG A 64 8.42 -10.58 -0.71
C ARG A 64 7.38 -11.00 -1.72
N LEU A 65 7.68 -10.74 -2.97
CA LEU A 65 6.84 -11.06 -4.11
C LEU A 65 7.36 -12.33 -4.81
N CYS A 66 6.69 -13.46 -4.63
CA CYS A 66 7.06 -14.73 -5.25
C CYS A 66 6.72 -14.73 -6.75
N LEU A 67 7.65 -14.24 -7.56
CA LEU A 67 7.45 -14.10 -9.01
C LEU A 67 7.61 -15.42 -9.78
N ASN A 68 8.25 -16.41 -9.17
CA ASN A 68 8.35 -17.75 -9.69
C ASN A 68 8.12 -18.76 -8.56
N HIS A 69 7.10 -19.61 -8.72
CA HIS A 69 6.71 -20.62 -7.74
C HIS A 69 5.86 -21.70 -8.41
N GLN A 70 5.84 -22.91 -7.86
CA GLN A 70 5.01 -24.00 -8.38
C GLN A 70 3.50 -23.70 -8.33
N THR A 71 3.08 -22.93 -7.32
CA THR A 71 1.69 -22.53 -7.16
C THR A 71 1.38 -21.31 -8.02
N GLN A 72 0.63 -21.50 -9.12
CA GLN A 72 0.24 -20.46 -10.06
C GLN A 72 -0.43 -19.26 -9.37
N LYS A 73 -1.33 -19.51 -8.43
CA LYS A 73 -2.05 -18.46 -7.68
C LYS A 73 -1.09 -17.54 -6.90
N THR A 74 -0.02 -18.10 -6.33
CA THR A 74 1.01 -17.31 -5.62
C THR A 74 1.70 -16.33 -6.57
N VAL A 75 2.04 -16.80 -7.77
CA VAL A 75 2.67 -15.99 -8.82
C VAL A 75 1.72 -14.88 -9.31
N GLU A 76 0.45 -15.17 -9.49
CA GLU A 76 -0.57 -14.20 -9.91
C GLU A 76 -0.72 -13.07 -8.89
N ILE A 77 -0.80 -13.41 -7.60
CA ILE A 77 -0.86 -12.43 -6.50
C ILE A 77 0.40 -11.56 -6.48
N ALA A 78 1.58 -12.17 -6.60
CA ALA A 78 2.85 -11.45 -6.62
C ALA A 78 2.95 -10.48 -7.80
N ARG A 79 2.51 -10.91 -8.99
CA ARG A 79 2.47 -10.05 -10.19
C ARG A 79 1.47 -8.91 -10.06
N ALA A 80 0.30 -9.16 -9.45
CA ALA A 80 -0.68 -8.13 -9.18
C ALA A 80 -0.13 -7.07 -8.20
N ASN A 81 0.57 -7.50 -7.15
CA ASN A 81 1.22 -6.60 -6.21
C ASN A 81 2.35 -5.80 -6.88
N LEU A 82 3.20 -6.43 -7.68
CA LEU A 82 4.23 -5.73 -8.44
C LEU A 82 3.63 -4.70 -9.41
N SER A 83 2.53 -5.05 -10.08
CA SER A 83 1.79 -4.12 -10.93
C SER A 83 1.28 -2.92 -10.12
N ALA A 84 0.75 -3.14 -8.92
CA ALA A 84 0.31 -2.07 -8.03
C ALA A 84 1.47 -1.14 -7.60
N VAL A 85 2.66 -1.69 -7.34
CA VAL A 85 3.88 -0.91 -7.09
C VAL A 85 4.23 -0.06 -8.31
N CYS A 86 4.26 -0.64 -9.51
CA CYS A 86 4.53 0.08 -10.76
C CYS A 86 3.56 1.24 -10.99
N HIS A 87 2.27 1.02 -10.75
CA HIS A 87 1.25 2.07 -10.82
C HIS A 87 1.49 3.18 -9.76
N ALA A 88 1.85 2.79 -8.53
CA ALA A 88 2.10 3.72 -7.44
C ALA A 88 3.28 4.66 -7.75
N VAL A 89 4.35 4.14 -8.33
CA VAL A 89 5.54 4.92 -8.72
C VAL A 89 5.46 5.48 -10.15
N SER A 90 4.40 5.17 -10.91
CA SER A 90 4.18 5.61 -12.29
C SER A 90 5.23 5.10 -13.30
N VAL A 91 5.85 3.96 -13.02
CA VAL A 91 6.79 3.25 -13.91
C VAL A 91 6.12 1.98 -14.41
N MET A 92 5.48 2.05 -15.58
CA MET A 92 4.59 0.99 -16.09
C MET A 92 5.31 -0.19 -16.73
N LYS A 93 6.55 -0.02 -17.16
CA LYS A 93 7.34 -1.05 -17.85
C LYS A 93 8.78 -1.00 -17.38
N PRO A 94 9.05 -1.30 -16.09
CA PRO A 94 10.43 -1.34 -15.60
C PRO A 94 11.19 -2.47 -16.32
N ARG A 95 12.39 -2.17 -16.76
CA ARG A 95 13.33 -3.18 -17.30
C ARG A 95 14.12 -3.83 -16.16
N ASP A 96 14.35 -3.05 -15.12
CA ASP A 96 15.04 -3.46 -13.91
C ASP A 96 14.30 -2.93 -12.68
N SER A 97 14.40 -3.64 -11.57
CA SER A 97 13.74 -3.23 -10.31
C SER A 97 14.31 -1.93 -9.73
N SER A 98 15.53 -1.57 -10.08
CA SER A 98 16.14 -0.30 -9.67
C SER A 98 15.42 0.94 -10.22
N GLU A 99 14.70 0.82 -11.34
CA GLU A 99 13.89 1.90 -11.89
C GLU A 99 12.71 2.29 -10.99
N LEU A 100 12.36 1.44 -10.03
CA LEU A 100 11.30 1.67 -9.05
C LEU A 100 11.84 2.35 -7.77
N HIS A 101 13.19 2.47 -7.64
CA HIS A 101 13.81 3.00 -6.44
C HIS A 101 13.70 4.52 -6.34
N ASN A 102 13.78 5.03 -5.09
CA ASN A 102 13.81 6.46 -4.74
C ASN A 102 12.59 7.25 -5.27
N ILE A 103 11.49 6.58 -5.53
CA ILE A 103 10.23 7.22 -5.92
C ILE A 103 9.25 7.08 -4.75
N PRO A 104 8.78 8.19 -4.18
CA PRO A 104 7.83 8.15 -3.07
C PRO A 104 6.49 7.52 -3.45
N LEU A 105 6.03 6.58 -2.62
CA LEU A 105 4.72 5.96 -2.74
C LEU A 105 4.09 5.80 -1.35
N THR A 106 2.80 5.58 -1.32
CA THR A 106 2.08 5.22 -0.08
C THR A 106 1.98 3.70 0.01
N ILE A 107 2.49 3.13 1.10
CA ILE A 107 2.31 1.71 1.43
C ILE A 107 1.32 1.55 2.57
N THR A 108 0.47 0.54 2.47
CA THR A 108 -0.40 0.11 3.58
C THR A 108 0.27 -1.05 4.29
N VAL A 109 0.65 -0.84 5.53
CA VAL A 109 1.34 -1.83 6.36
C VAL A 109 0.37 -2.43 7.37
N LYS A 110 0.44 -3.74 7.55
CA LYS A 110 -0.22 -4.47 8.63
C LYS A 110 0.82 -5.09 9.53
N THR A 111 0.54 -5.06 10.82
CA THR A 111 1.32 -5.78 11.82
C THR A 111 0.77 -7.18 11.95
N ARG A 112 1.62 -8.17 11.85
CA ARG A 112 1.26 -9.59 11.98
C ARG A 112 2.15 -10.25 13.02
N ARG A 113 1.54 -11.12 13.81
CA ARG A 113 2.26 -11.97 14.76
C ARG A 113 2.46 -13.35 14.15
N ASP A 114 3.65 -13.87 14.25
CA ASP A 114 3.95 -15.25 13.92
C ASP A 114 3.58 -16.13 15.11
N ASP A 115 2.62 -17.04 14.93
CA ASP A 115 2.12 -17.92 16.00
C ASP A 115 3.15 -18.95 16.46
N SER A 116 4.13 -19.26 15.61
CA SER A 116 5.18 -20.26 15.92
C SER A 116 6.34 -19.67 16.71
N THR A 117 6.73 -18.43 16.42
CA THR A 117 7.87 -17.75 17.06
C THR A 117 7.45 -16.66 18.03
N GLY A 118 6.20 -16.20 17.98
CA GLY A 118 5.69 -15.07 18.74
C GLY A 118 6.21 -13.70 18.26
N ASN A 119 7.04 -13.68 17.23
CA ASN A 119 7.61 -12.45 16.70
C ASN A 119 6.55 -11.61 15.97
N ILE A 120 6.67 -10.30 16.10
CA ILE A 120 5.82 -9.35 15.39
C ILE A 120 6.59 -8.85 14.17
N PHE A 121 5.98 -8.89 13.01
CA PHE A 121 6.55 -8.41 11.75
C PHE A 121 5.55 -7.58 10.96
N ASN A 122 6.05 -6.80 10.02
CA ASN A 122 5.23 -6.02 9.13
C ASN A 122 4.99 -6.76 7.80
N GLU A 123 3.79 -6.59 7.27
CA GLU A 123 3.39 -7.09 5.96
C GLU A 123 2.78 -5.94 5.17
N VAL A 124 3.26 -5.73 3.95
CA VAL A 124 2.68 -4.72 3.06
C VAL A 124 1.45 -5.31 2.38
N LYS A 125 0.32 -4.63 2.51
CA LYS A 125 -0.99 -5.07 1.98
C LYS A 125 -1.53 -4.22 0.84
N GLY A 126 -0.92 -3.08 0.58
CA GLY A 126 -1.38 -2.21 -0.49
C GLY A 126 -0.35 -1.15 -0.86
N TYR A 127 -0.50 -0.66 -2.08
CA TYR A 127 0.36 0.34 -2.69
C TYR A 127 -0.49 1.38 -3.38
N ALA A 128 -0.15 2.66 -3.23
CA ALA A 128 -0.83 3.77 -3.87
C ALA A 128 0.19 4.86 -4.25
N LYS A 129 -0.21 5.76 -5.14
CA LYS A 129 0.59 6.96 -5.38
C LYS A 129 0.73 7.74 -4.09
N ARG A 130 1.86 8.47 -3.94
CA ARG A 130 2.05 9.35 -2.81
C ARG A 130 0.88 10.32 -2.70
N GLU A 131 0.09 10.15 -1.65
CA GLU A 131 -0.85 11.16 -1.20
C GLU A 131 -0.18 11.96 -0.09
N SER A 132 -0.19 13.28 -0.17
CA SER A 132 0.15 14.11 0.98
C SER A 132 -0.74 13.68 2.13
N LEU A 133 -0.14 13.26 3.25
CA LEU A 133 -0.88 12.99 4.50
C LEU A 133 -1.39 14.29 5.14
N ILE A 134 -1.82 15.23 4.30
CA ILE A 134 -2.64 16.34 4.79
C ILE A 134 -3.94 15.68 5.20
N SER A 135 -4.15 15.63 6.50
CA SER A 135 -5.39 15.27 7.17
C SER A 135 -6.60 15.85 6.41
N THR A 136 -7.09 15.15 5.43
CA THR A 136 -8.40 15.40 4.88
C THR A 136 -9.36 14.65 5.80
N SER A 137 -9.93 15.42 6.71
CA SER A 137 -11.27 15.11 7.22
C SER A 137 -12.09 14.58 6.05
N PRO A 138 -12.91 13.53 6.23
CA PRO A 138 -13.74 13.03 5.15
C PRO A 138 -14.51 14.21 4.57
N PRO A 139 -14.63 14.32 3.25
CA PRO A 139 -15.50 15.33 2.69
C PRO A 139 -16.87 15.08 3.27
N THR A 140 -17.34 16.01 4.06
CA THR A 140 -18.75 16.13 4.39
C THR A 140 -19.41 16.26 3.02
N GLU A 141 -19.98 15.18 2.55
CA GLU A 141 -20.87 15.17 1.41
C GLU A 141 -22.05 16.06 1.81
N THR A 142 -21.88 17.35 1.56
CA THR A 142 -23.00 18.27 1.50
C THR A 142 -23.78 17.80 0.29
N ALA A 143 -24.73 16.91 0.52
CA ALA A 143 -25.79 16.64 -0.40
C ALA A 143 -26.46 17.98 -0.66
N GLN A 144 -26.02 18.67 -1.72
CA GLN A 144 -26.85 19.67 -2.36
C GLN A 144 -28.03 18.88 -2.92
N ALA A 145 -29.08 18.84 -2.11
CA ALA A 145 -30.40 18.53 -2.62
C ALA A 145 -30.66 19.53 -3.74
N GLN A 146 -30.49 19.09 -4.97
CA GLN A 146 -31.11 19.71 -6.12
C GLN A 146 -32.61 19.58 -5.86
N GLN A 147 -33.20 20.65 -5.34
CA GLN A 147 -34.63 20.84 -5.44
C GLN A 147 -34.97 20.90 -6.93
N THR A 148 -35.34 19.76 -7.45
CA THR A 148 -36.08 19.68 -8.69
C THR A 148 -37.40 20.39 -8.39
N GLN A 149 -37.53 21.65 -8.84
CA GLN A 149 -38.81 22.32 -8.91
C GLN A 149 -39.68 21.45 -9.81
N TYR A 150 -40.56 20.69 -9.20
CA TYR A 150 -41.73 20.17 -9.89
C TYR A 150 -42.57 21.37 -10.25
N GLN A 151 -42.49 21.82 -11.49
CA GLN A 151 -43.49 22.70 -12.07
C GLN A 151 -44.84 22.01 -11.88
N GLN A 152 -45.69 22.62 -11.04
CA GLN A 152 -47.08 22.22 -10.95
C GLN A 152 -47.72 22.34 -12.32
N ALA A 153 -48.07 21.22 -12.90
CA ALA A 153 -48.96 21.21 -14.05
C ALA A 153 -50.31 21.83 -13.64
N PRO A 154 -50.91 22.64 -14.49
CA PRO A 154 -52.21 23.24 -14.19
C PRO A 154 -53.24 22.13 -13.94
N ALA A 155 -53.98 22.28 -12.85
CA ALA A 155 -55.06 21.36 -12.51
C ALA A 155 -56.11 21.40 -13.65
N ASN A 156 -56.15 20.38 -14.48
CA ASN A 156 -57.28 20.13 -15.34
C ASN A 156 -58.45 19.67 -14.46
N ASN A 157 -59.44 20.49 -14.34
CA ASN A 157 -60.74 20.13 -13.76
C ASN A 157 -61.38 19.03 -14.60
N PHE A 158 -60.99 17.79 -14.34
CA PHE A 158 -61.67 16.64 -14.90
C PHE A 158 -62.81 16.26 -13.97
N THR A 159 -64.03 16.65 -14.31
CA THR A 159 -65.24 16.24 -13.62
C THR A 159 -65.62 14.87 -14.17
N PRO A 160 -65.60 13.81 -13.32
CA PRO A 160 -65.93 12.47 -13.82
C PRO A 160 -67.40 12.39 -14.20
N PRO A 161 -67.78 11.59 -15.22
CA PRO A 161 -69.12 11.58 -15.81
C PRO A 161 -70.25 11.13 -14.85
N TRP A 162 -69.93 10.49 -13.71
CA TRP A 162 -70.90 9.96 -12.77
C TRP A 162 -71.42 11.00 -11.75
N GLN A 163 -70.89 12.23 -11.78
CA GLN A 163 -71.38 13.32 -10.91
C GLN A 163 -72.31 14.28 -11.64
N ARG A 164 -72.76 13.98 -12.85
CA ARG A 164 -73.82 14.71 -13.50
C ARG A 164 -75.14 14.02 -13.23
N GLY A 165 -75.80 14.42 -12.15
CA GLY A 165 -77.20 14.12 -11.87
C GLY A 165 -78.08 15.24 -12.44
#